data_ddb1687328e5b9e4a8aa9fe11e034bba
#
_entry.id   ddb1687328e5b9e4a8aa9fe11e034bba
#
_cell.length_a   1.000
_cell.length_b   1.000
_cell.length_c   1.000
_cell.angle_alpha   90.00
_cell.angle_beta   90.00
_cell.angle_gamma   90.00
#
_symmetry.space_group_name_H-M   'P 1'
#
loop_
_entity.id
_entity.type
_entity.pdbx_description
1 polymer ?
#
loop_
_entity_poly.entity_id
_entity_poly.type
_entity_poly.pdbx_seq_one_letter_code
_entity_poly.pdbx_strand_id
1 'polypeptide(L)'
;EKEMDTPNPTGKEILLKTVSCGVCHSDVHIHDGYFELGGDMKLPMPLAEPLTMGHEIFGEVVKIGDEVTSVNIGERYVAYPWIGCGDCELCNSDKTHYCLNNSNLGINVSGGYGDHVLVPGEQYLFSAGDTPDSLAGSYACRGLTAFSALKKAAPFPKDNSLVIVSAGGLGLLALKIARAAYGINPIVIDIDDEKLKVAKDLGASEVINSSKEGTAEKLLEITGGGA
;
A
#
# COMPACT_ATOMS: atom_id res chain seq x y z
N GLU A 1 -22.17 3.63 -10.76
CA GLU A 1 -21.55 2.70 -11.74
C GLU A 1 -21.70 3.28 -13.14
N LYS A 2 -20.68 3.10 -13.98
CA LYS A 2 -20.68 3.53 -15.37
C LYS A 2 -20.07 2.42 -16.20
N GLU A 3 -20.74 2.03 -17.29
CA GLU A 3 -20.16 1.14 -18.28
C GLU A 3 -19.13 1.92 -19.12
N MET A 4 -17.99 1.30 -19.35
CA MET A 4 -16.91 1.83 -20.18
C MET A 4 -16.37 0.71 -21.07
N ASP A 5 -15.88 1.06 -22.23
CA ASP A 5 -15.23 0.09 -23.12
C ASP A 5 -13.99 -0.50 -22.44
N THR A 6 -13.85 -1.83 -22.48
CA THR A 6 -12.64 -2.49 -22.00
C THR A 6 -11.46 -2.11 -22.91
N PRO A 7 -10.36 -1.56 -22.34
CA PRO A 7 -9.22 -1.15 -23.17
C PRO A 7 -8.57 -2.34 -23.88
N ASN A 8 -8.00 -2.08 -25.04
CA ASN A 8 -7.25 -3.08 -25.79
C ASN A 8 -5.76 -2.82 -25.62
N PRO A 9 -4.99 -3.73 -24.97
CA PRO A 9 -3.57 -3.55 -24.75
C PRO A 9 -2.79 -3.54 -26.09
N THR A 10 -1.79 -2.67 -26.17
CA THR A 10 -0.86 -2.52 -27.30
C THR A 10 0.58 -2.52 -26.81
N GLY A 11 1.55 -2.86 -27.64
CA GLY A 11 2.96 -2.87 -27.28
C GLY A 11 3.23 -3.65 -26.01
N LYS A 12 3.68 -2.99 -24.95
CA LYS A 12 4.03 -3.59 -23.64
C LYS A 12 2.86 -3.66 -22.65
N GLU A 13 1.70 -3.15 -23.02
CA GLU A 13 0.56 -3.08 -22.12
C GLU A 13 -0.04 -4.46 -21.82
N ILE A 14 -0.57 -4.61 -20.62
CA ILE A 14 -1.18 -5.85 -20.13
C ILE A 14 -2.55 -5.52 -19.56
N LEU A 15 -3.58 -6.23 -20.03
CA LEU A 15 -4.92 -6.13 -19.47
C LEU A 15 -5.11 -7.19 -18.39
N LEU A 16 -5.37 -6.73 -17.18
CA LEU A 16 -5.76 -7.59 -16.07
C LEU A 16 -7.27 -7.56 -15.87
N LYS A 17 -7.89 -8.72 -15.67
CA LYS A 17 -9.20 -8.85 -15.05
C LYS A 17 -9.00 -8.74 -13.54
N THR A 18 -9.68 -7.80 -12.90
CA THR A 18 -9.57 -7.60 -11.45
C THR A 18 -10.12 -8.80 -10.70
N VAL A 19 -9.29 -9.44 -9.88
CA VAL A 19 -9.66 -10.51 -8.95
C VAL A 19 -10.03 -9.94 -7.58
N SER A 20 -9.22 -9.01 -7.10
CA SER A 20 -9.51 -8.23 -5.90
C SER A 20 -8.83 -6.86 -5.97
N CYS A 21 -9.44 -5.88 -5.32
CA CYS A 21 -8.84 -4.57 -5.11
C CYS A 21 -9.09 -4.12 -3.68
N GLY A 22 -8.02 -3.81 -2.95
CA GLY A 22 -8.11 -3.34 -1.58
C GLY A 22 -8.67 -1.91 -1.52
N VAL A 23 -9.30 -1.57 -0.38
CA VAL A 23 -9.75 -0.22 -0.08
C VAL A 23 -8.78 0.44 0.87
N CYS A 24 -8.16 1.52 0.44
CA CYS A 24 -7.25 2.35 1.22
C CYS A 24 -7.95 3.63 1.68
N HIS A 25 -7.51 4.22 2.79
CA HIS A 25 -8.04 5.53 3.20
C HIS A 25 -7.74 6.64 2.17
N SER A 26 -6.68 6.46 1.39
CA SER A 26 -6.37 7.37 0.27
C SER A 26 -7.47 7.40 -0.80
N ASP A 27 -8.21 6.30 -1.02
CA ASP A 27 -9.33 6.29 -1.97
C ASP A 27 -10.47 7.21 -1.49
N VAL A 28 -10.68 7.31 -0.17
CA VAL A 28 -11.65 8.25 0.42
C VAL A 28 -11.20 9.68 0.18
N HIS A 29 -9.93 9.99 0.44
CA HIS A 29 -9.37 11.32 0.18
C HIS A 29 -9.45 11.72 -1.30
N ILE A 30 -9.14 10.78 -2.19
CA ILE A 30 -9.23 11.00 -3.64
C ILE A 30 -10.69 11.28 -4.04
N HIS A 31 -11.65 10.48 -3.52
CA HIS A 31 -13.08 10.70 -3.76
C HIS A 31 -13.55 12.07 -3.26
N ASP A 32 -13.07 12.51 -2.09
CA ASP A 32 -13.42 13.80 -1.49
C ASP A 32 -12.70 14.98 -2.18
N GLY A 33 -11.71 14.69 -3.04
CA GLY A 33 -10.97 15.67 -3.81
C GLY A 33 -9.87 16.39 -3.03
N TYR A 34 -9.49 15.92 -1.84
CA TYR A 34 -8.40 16.50 -1.06
C TYR A 34 -7.84 15.52 -0.02
N PHE A 35 -6.58 15.70 0.35
CA PHE A 35 -5.98 15.09 1.55
C PHE A 35 -6.03 16.06 2.74
N GLU A 36 -6.47 15.58 3.90
CA GLU A 36 -6.34 16.30 5.15
C GLU A 36 -4.93 16.15 5.72
N LEU A 37 -4.25 17.27 5.93
CA LEU A 37 -2.86 17.32 6.44
C LEU A 37 -2.79 17.64 7.93
N GLY A 38 -3.94 17.72 8.60
CA GLY A 38 -4.07 18.11 10.00
C GLY A 38 -4.36 19.61 10.18
N GLY A 39 -5.04 19.97 11.28
CA GLY A 39 -5.61 21.29 11.45
C GLY A 39 -6.61 21.60 10.32
N ASP A 40 -6.58 22.81 9.80
CA ASP A 40 -7.45 23.23 8.69
C ASP A 40 -6.76 23.07 7.31
N MET A 41 -5.58 22.43 7.26
CA MET A 41 -4.82 22.30 6.01
C MET A 41 -5.37 21.15 5.14
N LYS A 42 -5.71 21.48 3.89
CA LYS A 42 -6.16 20.54 2.88
C LYS A 42 -5.26 20.64 1.63
N LEU A 43 -4.78 19.48 1.16
CA LEU A 43 -4.08 19.38 -0.11
C LEU A 43 -5.09 18.96 -1.20
N PRO A 44 -5.44 19.84 -2.15
CA PRO A 44 -6.37 19.50 -3.22
C PRO A 44 -5.84 18.36 -4.10
N MET A 45 -6.74 17.43 -4.44
CA MET A 45 -6.50 16.32 -5.38
C MET A 45 -7.56 16.37 -6.49
N PRO A 46 -7.38 17.21 -7.52
CA PRO A 46 -8.35 17.29 -8.60
C PRO A 46 -8.39 15.96 -9.36
N LEU A 47 -9.58 15.36 -9.42
CA LEU A 47 -9.81 14.15 -10.19
C LEU A 47 -9.97 14.47 -11.68
N ALA A 48 -9.32 13.69 -12.52
CA ALA A 48 -9.68 13.62 -13.93
C ALA A 48 -10.94 12.74 -14.05
N GLU A 49 -12.04 13.28 -14.46
CA GLU A 49 -13.27 12.50 -14.67
C GLU A 49 -13.47 12.10 -16.15
N PRO A 50 -13.95 10.87 -16.40
CA PRO A 50 -14.26 9.81 -15.44
C PRO A 50 -13.00 9.01 -15.03
N LEU A 51 -12.84 8.75 -13.72
CA LEU A 51 -11.75 7.95 -13.20
C LEU A 51 -12.29 6.69 -12.48
N THR A 52 -11.79 5.51 -12.85
CA THR A 52 -11.93 4.30 -12.04
C THR A 52 -10.86 4.31 -10.96
N MET A 53 -11.24 4.44 -9.69
CA MET A 53 -10.30 4.44 -8.56
C MET A 53 -9.82 3.03 -8.21
N GLY A 54 -9.09 2.89 -7.10
CA GLY A 54 -8.58 1.63 -6.57
C GLY A 54 -7.15 1.32 -7.02
N HIS A 55 -6.21 1.45 -6.10
CA HIS A 55 -4.76 1.30 -6.38
C HIS A 55 -4.14 0.07 -5.70
N GLU A 56 -4.90 -0.76 -5.00
CA GLU A 56 -4.44 -2.01 -4.37
C GLU A 56 -4.91 -3.21 -5.20
N ILE A 57 -4.33 -3.41 -6.37
CA ILE A 57 -4.84 -4.27 -7.44
C ILE A 57 -4.20 -5.65 -7.41
N PHE A 58 -5.02 -6.70 -7.43
CA PHE A 58 -4.63 -8.06 -7.76
C PHE A 58 -5.51 -8.57 -8.90
N GLY A 59 -4.91 -9.04 -9.99
CA GLY A 59 -5.65 -9.39 -11.20
C GLY A 59 -5.04 -10.55 -11.97
N GLU A 60 -5.84 -11.11 -12.88
CA GLU A 60 -5.49 -12.18 -13.78
C GLU A 60 -5.24 -11.60 -15.19
N VAL A 61 -4.15 -11.96 -15.81
CA VAL A 61 -3.81 -11.55 -17.19
C VAL A 61 -4.81 -12.14 -18.16
N VAL A 62 -5.60 -11.30 -18.85
CA VAL A 62 -6.59 -11.74 -19.83
C VAL A 62 -6.21 -11.37 -21.27
N LYS A 63 -5.35 -10.36 -21.44
CA LYS A 63 -4.85 -9.94 -22.75
C LYS A 63 -3.50 -9.24 -22.60
N ILE A 64 -2.63 -9.40 -23.58
CA ILE A 64 -1.30 -8.80 -23.63
C ILE A 64 -1.08 -8.10 -24.97
N GLY A 65 -0.27 -7.04 -24.95
CA GLY A 65 0.25 -6.39 -26.15
C GLY A 65 1.33 -7.24 -26.84
N ASP A 66 1.67 -6.88 -28.05
CA ASP A 66 2.55 -7.66 -28.93
C ASP A 66 4.05 -7.59 -28.56
N GLU A 67 4.44 -6.70 -27.66
CA GLU A 67 5.81 -6.61 -27.13
C GLU A 67 5.99 -7.26 -25.73
N VAL A 68 4.93 -7.85 -25.16
CA VAL A 68 5.00 -8.52 -23.86
C VAL A 68 5.66 -9.89 -24.01
N THR A 69 6.63 -10.20 -23.13
CA THR A 69 7.47 -11.41 -23.30
C THR A 69 7.56 -12.30 -22.07
N SER A 70 7.30 -11.77 -20.86
CA SER A 70 7.60 -12.49 -19.61
C SER A 70 6.37 -12.90 -18.80
N VAL A 71 5.16 -12.49 -19.22
CA VAL A 71 3.91 -12.88 -18.57
C VAL A 71 2.99 -13.62 -19.53
N ASN A 72 2.16 -14.55 -19.03
CA ASN A 72 1.25 -15.34 -19.81
C ASN A 72 -0.22 -15.07 -19.42
N ILE A 73 -1.12 -15.26 -20.38
CA ILE A 73 -2.57 -15.21 -20.11
C ILE A 73 -2.94 -16.28 -19.10
N GLY A 74 -3.77 -15.92 -18.11
CA GLY A 74 -4.20 -16.75 -17.01
C GLY A 74 -3.31 -16.67 -15.76
N GLU A 75 -2.12 -16.07 -15.83
CA GLU A 75 -1.29 -15.82 -14.65
C GLU A 75 -1.86 -14.66 -13.83
N ARG A 76 -1.56 -14.65 -12.51
CA ARG A 76 -2.09 -13.68 -11.55
C ARG A 76 -0.98 -12.89 -10.89
N TYR A 77 -1.19 -11.57 -10.81
CA TYR A 77 -0.19 -10.64 -10.30
C TYR A 77 -0.80 -9.54 -9.45
N VAL A 78 0.00 -9.06 -8.52
CA VAL A 78 -0.18 -7.76 -7.88
C VAL A 78 0.33 -6.69 -8.85
N ALA A 79 -0.49 -5.69 -9.17
CA ALA A 79 -0.05 -4.57 -9.97
C ALA A 79 0.53 -3.46 -9.06
N TYR A 80 1.79 -3.07 -9.33
CA TYR A 80 2.42 -1.93 -8.69
C TYR A 80 1.84 -0.63 -9.27
N PRO A 81 1.16 0.19 -8.47
CA PRO A 81 0.39 1.30 -9.01
C PRO A 81 1.20 2.60 -9.20
N TRP A 82 2.42 2.69 -8.67
CA TRP A 82 3.22 3.92 -8.62
C TRP A 82 4.09 4.06 -9.88
N ILE A 83 3.48 4.50 -10.97
CA ILE A 83 4.07 4.50 -12.30
C ILE A 83 4.63 5.88 -12.64
N GLY A 84 5.94 5.96 -12.86
CA GLY A 84 6.60 7.18 -13.33
C GLY A 84 6.54 7.32 -14.84
N CYS A 85 6.97 8.48 -15.37
CA CYS A 85 6.99 8.76 -16.81
C CYS A 85 8.05 7.95 -17.58
N GLY A 86 9.05 7.39 -16.91
CA GLY A 86 10.10 6.56 -17.49
C GLY A 86 11.29 7.31 -18.10
N ASP A 87 11.23 8.63 -18.26
CA ASP A 87 12.24 9.42 -18.96
C ASP A 87 12.87 10.56 -18.16
N CYS A 88 12.29 10.95 -17.02
CA CYS A 88 12.86 12.00 -16.18
C CYS A 88 14.05 11.50 -15.31
N GLU A 89 14.82 12.42 -14.75
CA GLU A 89 15.97 12.12 -13.90
C GLU A 89 15.61 11.20 -12.71
N LEU A 90 14.43 11.41 -12.09
CA LEU A 90 13.97 10.59 -10.98
C LEU A 90 13.67 9.14 -11.44
N CYS A 91 13.03 8.97 -12.60
CA CYS A 91 12.77 7.65 -13.15
C CYS A 91 14.07 6.93 -13.54
N ASN A 92 15.01 7.64 -14.13
CA ASN A 92 16.31 7.09 -14.56
C ASN A 92 17.27 6.80 -13.39
N SER A 93 16.94 7.26 -12.17
CA SER A 93 17.73 7.03 -10.94
C SER A 93 17.03 6.10 -9.93
N ASP A 94 16.13 5.23 -10.38
CA ASP A 94 15.35 4.30 -9.55
C ASP A 94 14.47 4.98 -8.49
N LYS A 95 14.07 6.23 -8.74
CA LYS A 95 13.20 7.03 -7.87
C LYS A 95 11.85 7.32 -8.51
N THR A 96 11.32 6.39 -9.28
CA THR A 96 10.04 6.50 -10.02
C THR A 96 8.87 6.95 -9.16
N HIS A 97 8.82 6.54 -7.90
CA HIS A 97 7.79 6.93 -6.94
C HIS A 97 7.81 8.42 -6.54
N TYR A 98 8.86 9.16 -6.90
CA TYR A 98 8.93 10.63 -6.75
C TYR A 98 8.71 11.37 -8.07
N CYS A 99 8.38 10.67 -9.15
CA CYS A 99 8.12 11.29 -10.45
C CYS A 99 6.96 12.28 -10.36
N LEU A 100 7.19 13.52 -10.81
CA LEU A 100 6.13 14.55 -10.81
C LEU A 100 5.16 14.41 -11.99
N ASN A 101 5.56 13.67 -13.03
CA ASN A 101 4.70 13.36 -14.19
C ASN A 101 4.33 11.87 -14.17
N ASN A 102 3.68 11.46 -13.08
CA ASN A 102 3.31 10.06 -12.85
C ASN A 102 1.94 9.71 -13.43
N SER A 103 1.72 8.41 -13.67
CA SER A 103 0.48 7.81 -14.16
C SER A 103 0.01 6.72 -13.18
N ASN A 104 -0.21 7.09 -11.91
CA ASN A 104 -0.53 6.16 -10.84
C ASN A 104 -1.92 5.56 -11.03
N LEU A 105 -1.98 4.21 -11.06
CA LEU A 105 -3.23 3.45 -11.23
C LEU A 105 -4.19 3.74 -10.07
N GLY A 106 -5.45 4.03 -10.40
CA GLY A 106 -6.50 4.31 -9.44
C GLY A 106 -6.40 5.67 -8.73
N ILE A 107 -5.46 6.53 -9.16
CA ILE A 107 -5.24 7.87 -8.58
C ILE A 107 -5.38 8.96 -9.65
N ASN A 108 -4.64 8.88 -10.73
CA ASN A 108 -4.73 9.81 -11.87
C ASN A 108 -4.91 9.11 -13.23
N VAL A 109 -4.85 7.78 -13.24
CA VAL A 109 -5.32 6.94 -14.34
C VAL A 109 -6.19 5.81 -13.79
N SER A 110 -7.01 5.18 -14.64
CA SER A 110 -7.96 4.13 -14.20
C SER A 110 -7.27 2.98 -13.47
N GLY A 111 -7.87 2.55 -12.37
CA GLY A 111 -7.41 1.49 -11.46
C GLY A 111 -8.36 0.32 -11.33
N GLY A 112 -8.32 -0.35 -10.18
CA GLY A 112 -8.86 -1.69 -9.96
C GLY A 112 -10.31 -1.78 -9.45
N TYR A 113 -11.04 -0.69 -9.25
CA TYR A 113 -12.47 -0.76 -8.89
C TYR A 113 -13.39 -1.01 -10.10
N GLY A 114 -12.81 -1.30 -11.25
CA GLY A 114 -13.49 -1.82 -12.43
C GLY A 114 -13.20 -3.31 -12.63
N ASP A 115 -13.90 -3.92 -13.60
CA ASP A 115 -13.70 -5.33 -13.96
C ASP A 115 -12.32 -5.59 -14.55
N HIS A 116 -11.73 -4.57 -15.20
CA HIS A 116 -10.43 -4.66 -15.85
C HIS A 116 -9.58 -3.42 -15.57
N VAL A 117 -8.27 -3.62 -15.57
CA VAL A 117 -7.27 -2.55 -15.45
C VAL A 117 -6.15 -2.76 -16.47
N LEU A 118 -5.75 -1.68 -17.13
CA LEU A 118 -4.63 -1.68 -18.07
C LEU A 118 -3.35 -1.31 -17.34
N VAL A 119 -2.36 -2.21 -17.36
CA VAL A 119 -1.03 -2.01 -16.76
C VAL A 119 -0.04 -1.74 -17.87
N PRO A 120 0.80 -0.68 -17.79
CA PRO A 120 1.62 -0.25 -18.92
C PRO A 120 2.85 -1.12 -19.21
N GLY A 121 3.12 -2.15 -18.39
CA GLY A 121 4.23 -3.06 -18.67
C GLY A 121 4.49 -4.11 -17.59
N GLU A 122 5.22 -5.15 -17.99
CA GLU A 122 5.55 -6.33 -17.17
C GLU A 122 6.29 -5.97 -15.88
N GLN A 123 7.10 -4.92 -15.89
CA GLN A 123 7.89 -4.45 -14.74
C GLN A 123 7.03 -3.98 -13.56
N TYR A 124 5.75 -3.76 -13.76
CA TYR A 124 4.80 -3.35 -12.72
C TYR A 124 3.98 -4.53 -12.19
N LEU A 125 4.28 -5.77 -12.60
CA LEU A 125 3.58 -6.98 -12.18
C LEU A 125 4.48 -7.81 -11.25
N PHE A 126 3.95 -8.14 -10.08
CA PHE A 126 4.67 -8.89 -9.05
C PHE A 126 3.88 -10.12 -8.62
N SER A 127 4.55 -11.26 -8.50
CA SER A 127 3.93 -12.48 -7.97
C SER A 127 3.46 -12.26 -6.53
N ALA A 128 2.25 -12.73 -6.25
CA ALA A 128 1.71 -12.73 -4.88
C ALA A 128 2.20 -13.94 -4.05
N GLY A 129 2.91 -14.89 -4.65
CA GLY A 129 3.26 -16.17 -4.00
C GLY A 129 2.01 -16.88 -3.48
N ASP A 130 2.08 -17.40 -2.26
CA ASP A 130 0.98 -18.10 -1.58
C ASP A 130 0.01 -17.14 -0.83
N THR A 131 0.07 -15.83 -1.12
CA THR A 131 -0.82 -14.85 -0.48
C THR A 131 -2.26 -15.07 -0.94
N PRO A 132 -3.24 -15.13 -0.02
CA PRO A 132 -4.64 -15.22 -0.39
C PRO A 132 -5.07 -14.07 -1.32
N ASP A 133 -5.88 -14.37 -2.33
CA ASP A 133 -6.37 -13.42 -3.34
C ASP A 133 -6.97 -12.15 -2.73
N SER A 134 -7.69 -12.29 -1.61
CA SER A 134 -8.32 -11.18 -0.88
C SER A 134 -7.33 -10.21 -0.21
N LEU A 135 -6.07 -10.60 -0.06
CA LEU A 135 -5.03 -9.79 0.59
C LEU A 135 -3.96 -9.32 -0.39
N ALA A 136 -3.78 -10.03 -1.51
CA ALA A 136 -2.66 -9.83 -2.42
C ALA A 136 -2.53 -8.37 -2.89
N GLY A 137 -3.61 -7.74 -3.36
CA GLY A 137 -3.59 -6.35 -3.82
C GLY A 137 -3.13 -5.34 -2.77
N SER A 138 -3.41 -5.60 -1.48
CA SER A 138 -3.04 -4.70 -0.39
C SER A 138 -1.52 -4.53 -0.20
N TYR A 139 -0.73 -5.46 -0.70
CA TYR A 139 0.74 -5.36 -0.63
C TYR A 139 1.30 -4.27 -1.54
N ALA A 140 0.59 -3.88 -2.59
CA ALA A 140 1.01 -2.81 -3.51
C ALA A 140 0.97 -1.40 -2.88
N CYS A 141 0.22 -1.21 -1.81
CA CYS A 141 0.13 0.04 -1.05
C CYS A 141 0.54 -0.15 0.41
N ARG A 142 -0.33 -0.74 1.22
CA ARG A 142 -0.09 -0.92 2.67
C ARG A 142 1.17 -1.74 2.96
N GLY A 143 1.37 -2.83 2.24
CA GLY A 143 2.54 -3.70 2.41
C GLY A 143 3.83 -2.97 2.08
N LEU A 144 3.88 -2.33 0.92
CA LEU A 144 5.03 -1.58 0.45
C LEU A 144 5.37 -0.41 1.39
N THR A 145 4.35 0.33 1.85
CA THR A 145 4.52 1.46 2.77
C THR A 145 5.08 1.00 4.11
N ALA A 146 4.51 -0.03 4.70
CA ALA A 146 4.98 -0.60 5.96
C ALA A 146 6.40 -1.15 5.85
N PHE A 147 6.70 -1.92 4.80
CA PHE A 147 8.03 -2.45 4.55
C PHE A 147 9.07 -1.33 4.33
N SER A 148 8.73 -0.32 3.53
CA SER A 148 9.62 0.82 3.26
C SER A 148 9.93 1.62 4.53
N ALA A 149 8.93 1.84 5.40
CA ALA A 149 9.14 2.52 6.68
C ALA A 149 10.09 1.74 7.58
N LEU A 150 9.85 0.44 7.75
CA LEU A 150 10.70 -0.44 8.55
C LEU A 150 12.12 -0.52 7.98
N LYS A 151 12.28 -0.66 6.66
CA LYS A 151 13.58 -0.67 5.99
C LYS A 151 14.37 0.62 6.22
N LYS A 152 13.70 1.78 6.23
CA LYS A 152 14.33 3.08 6.51
C LYS A 152 14.72 3.26 7.98
N ALA A 153 13.95 2.65 8.90
CA ALA A 153 14.25 2.68 10.33
C ALA A 153 15.36 1.68 10.74
N ALA A 154 15.61 0.66 9.91
CA ALA A 154 16.67 -0.33 10.15
C ALA A 154 18.09 0.31 9.97
N PRO A 155 19.13 -0.22 10.65
CA PRO A 155 19.11 -1.37 11.56
C PRO A 155 18.48 -1.04 12.92
N PHE A 156 17.77 -2.01 13.48
CA PHE A 156 17.19 -1.88 14.84
C PHE A 156 18.23 -2.33 15.88
N PRO A 157 18.73 -1.45 16.75
CA PRO A 157 19.59 -1.84 17.85
C PRO A 157 18.88 -2.84 18.77
N LYS A 158 19.63 -3.82 19.32
CA LYS A 158 19.04 -4.90 20.14
C LYS A 158 18.29 -4.42 21.38
N ASP A 159 18.72 -3.28 21.91
CA ASP A 159 18.19 -2.71 23.14
C ASP A 159 17.12 -1.62 22.91
N ASN A 160 16.80 -1.33 21.64
CA ASN A 160 15.80 -0.32 21.30
C ASN A 160 14.44 -0.95 21.04
N SER A 161 13.40 -0.25 21.47
CA SER A 161 12.02 -0.61 21.22
C SER A 161 11.53 0.00 19.91
N LEU A 162 10.82 -0.80 19.11
CA LEU A 162 10.06 -0.30 17.97
C LEU A 162 8.61 -0.06 18.40
N VAL A 163 8.14 1.16 18.20
CA VAL A 163 6.74 1.53 18.49
C VAL A 163 5.98 1.76 17.19
N ILE A 164 4.83 1.13 17.08
CA ILE A 164 3.89 1.32 15.97
C ILE A 164 2.66 2.06 16.51
N VAL A 165 2.40 3.25 15.99
CA VAL A 165 1.21 4.03 16.35
C VAL A 165 0.11 3.74 15.33
N SER A 166 -1.02 3.27 15.82
CA SER A 166 -2.20 2.72 15.14
C SER A 166 -2.13 1.20 14.88
N ALA A 167 -3.19 0.50 15.28
CA ALA A 167 -3.45 -0.92 15.00
C ALA A 167 -4.45 -1.10 13.83
N GLY A 168 -4.46 -0.16 12.88
CA GLY A 168 -5.20 -0.29 11.61
C GLY A 168 -4.48 -1.18 10.61
N GLY A 169 -4.98 -1.22 9.37
CA GLY A 169 -4.44 -2.09 8.31
C GLY A 169 -2.94 -1.91 8.06
N LEU A 170 -2.45 -0.67 8.07
CA LEU A 170 -1.02 -0.36 7.90
C LEU A 170 -0.20 -0.81 9.12
N GLY A 171 -0.64 -0.47 10.35
CA GLY A 171 0.09 -0.81 11.57
C GLY A 171 0.14 -2.31 11.86
N LEU A 172 -0.96 -3.05 11.66
CA LEU A 172 -0.97 -4.50 11.82
C LEU A 172 -0.08 -5.20 10.78
N LEU A 173 -0.01 -4.66 9.57
CA LEU A 173 0.90 -5.20 8.55
C LEU A 173 2.36 -4.88 8.88
N ALA A 174 2.66 -3.68 9.38
CA ALA A 174 3.98 -3.32 9.87
C ALA A 174 4.42 -4.23 11.03
N LEU A 175 3.53 -4.53 11.98
CA LEU A 175 3.77 -5.50 13.04
C LEU A 175 4.18 -6.88 12.49
N LYS A 176 3.42 -7.42 11.53
CA LYS A 176 3.74 -8.71 10.91
C LYS A 176 5.08 -8.69 10.18
N ILE A 177 5.37 -7.63 9.42
CA ILE A 177 6.63 -7.47 8.69
C ILE A 177 7.81 -7.32 9.67
N ALA A 178 7.68 -6.51 10.72
CA ALA A 178 8.72 -6.34 11.74
C ALA A 178 9.11 -7.68 12.38
N ARG A 179 8.12 -8.52 12.67
CA ARG A 179 8.35 -9.86 13.22
C ARG A 179 8.99 -10.81 12.22
N ALA A 180 8.45 -10.88 11.00
CA ALA A 180 8.90 -11.85 9.99
C ALA A 180 10.27 -11.50 9.39
N ALA A 181 10.52 -10.23 9.10
CA ALA A 181 11.72 -9.79 8.39
C ALA A 181 12.86 -9.37 9.32
N TYR A 182 12.54 -8.89 10.53
CA TYR A 182 13.55 -8.33 11.44
C TYR A 182 13.60 -9.05 12.80
N GLY A 183 12.69 -9.98 13.08
CA GLY A 183 12.64 -10.71 14.37
C GLY A 183 12.27 -9.84 15.57
N ILE A 184 11.60 -8.69 15.34
CA ILE A 184 11.24 -7.71 16.36
C ILE A 184 9.76 -7.85 16.70
N ASN A 185 9.43 -7.78 17.99
CA ASN A 185 8.07 -7.71 18.50
C ASN A 185 7.78 -6.26 18.92
N PRO A 186 7.13 -5.43 18.10
CA PRO A 186 6.87 -4.02 18.39
C PRO A 186 5.92 -3.83 19.57
N ILE A 187 6.00 -2.64 20.20
CA ILE A 187 4.93 -2.08 21.02
C ILE A 187 3.91 -1.46 20.06
N VAL A 188 2.60 -1.69 20.29
CA VAL A 188 1.54 -1.12 19.45
C VAL A 188 0.65 -0.20 20.27
N ILE A 189 0.39 1.00 19.74
CA ILE A 189 -0.46 2.02 20.36
C ILE A 189 -1.68 2.25 19.48
N ASP A 190 -2.89 2.22 20.06
CA ASP A 190 -4.14 2.61 19.40
C ASP A 190 -5.12 3.17 20.46
N ILE A 191 -6.22 3.75 20.02
CA ILE A 191 -7.31 4.22 20.88
C ILE A 191 -8.39 3.14 21.11
N ASP A 192 -8.36 2.04 20.37
CA ASP A 192 -9.38 1.01 20.28
C ASP A 192 -8.86 -0.30 20.91
N ASP A 193 -9.48 -0.73 22.01
CA ASP A 193 -9.08 -1.93 22.76
C ASP A 193 -9.25 -3.22 21.91
N GLU A 194 -10.23 -3.31 21.01
CA GLU A 194 -10.42 -4.49 20.15
C GLU A 194 -9.30 -4.62 19.11
N LYS A 195 -8.86 -3.51 18.52
CA LYS A 195 -7.70 -3.50 17.62
C LYS A 195 -6.41 -3.84 18.35
N LEU A 196 -6.24 -3.34 19.59
CA LEU A 196 -5.09 -3.66 20.43
C LEU A 196 -5.05 -5.15 20.80
N LYS A 197 -6.20 -5.78 21.04
CA LYS A 197 -6.28 -7.22 21.24
C LYS A 197 -5.79 -7.98 20.01
N VAL A 198 -6.22 -7.60 18.81
CA VAL A 198 -5.72 -8.18 17.54
C VAL A 198 -4.21 -8.00 17.42
N ALA A 199 -3.68 -6.81 17.74
CA ALA A 199 -2.23 -6.57 17.72
C ALA A 199 -1.48 -7.49 18.70
N LYS A 200 -2.02 -7.70 19.92
CA LYS A 200 -1.44 -8.62 20.91
C LYS A 200 -1.44 -10.06 20.41
N ASP A 201 -2.55 -10.52 19.85
CA ASP A 201 -2.68 -11.87 19.29
C ASP A 201 -1.72 -12.09 18.08
N LEU A 202 -1.44 -11.03 17.33
CA LEU A 202 -0.45 -11.03 16.24
C LEU A 202 1.00 -10.92 16.75
N GLY A 203 1.22 -10.76 18.07
CA GLY A 203 2.52 -10.83 18.72
C GLY A 203 3.18 -9.49 18.97
N ALA A 204 2.42 -8.42 19.17
CA ALA A 204 2.96 -7.21 19.78
C ALA A 204 3.54 -7.55 21.16
N SER A 205 4.73 -7.02 21.50
CA SER A 205 5.33 -7.19 22.82
C SER A 205 4.45 -6.59 23.91
N GLU A 206 4.01 -5.35 23.69
CA GLU A 206 3.08 -4.62 24.52
C GLU A 206 2.05 -3.88 23.69
N VAL A 207 0.91 -3.56 24.31
CA VAL A 207 -0.14 -2.71 23.70
C VAL A 207 -0.54 -1.60 24.67
N ILE A 208 -0.75 -0.40 24.13
CA ILE A 208 -1.12 0.78 24.93
C ILE A 208 -2.33 1.44 24.31
N ASN A 209 -3.39 1.62 25.10
CA ASN A 209 -4.55 2.40 24.67
C ASN A 209 -4.31 3.89 24.99
N SER A 210 -4.12 4.69 23.94
CA SER A 210 -3.81 6.12 24.07
C SER A 210 -5.03 7.01 24.32
N SER A 211 -6.25 6.46 24.35
CA SER A 211 -7.41 7.20 24.84
C SER A 211 -7.42 7.34 26.38
N LYS A 212 -6.54 6.59 27.07
CA LYS A 212 -6.39 6.61 28.53
C LYS A 212 -5.22 7.51 28.92
N GLU A 213 -5.30 8.16 30.07
CA GLU A 213 -4.21 8.99 30.61
C GLU A 213 -2.93 8.16 30.87
N GLY A 214 -1.78 8.83 30.81
CA GLY A 214 -0.49 8.20 31.16
C GLY A 214 0.17 7.39 30.03
N THR A 215 -0.25 7.58 28.77
CA THR A 215 0.33 6.86 27.60
C THR A 215 1.83 7.10 27.44
N ALA A 216 2.28 8.35 27.55
CA ALA A 216 3.68 8.71 27.38
C ALA A 216 4.53 8.16 28.53
N GLU A 217 4.06 8.30 29.76
CA GLU A 217 4.72 7.80 30.96
C GLU A 217 4.88 6.27 30.90
N LYS A 218 3.81 5.56 30.53
CA LYS A 218 3.84 4.11 30.36
C LYS A 218 4.81 3.68 29.26
N LEU A 219 4.86 4.41 28.15
CA LEU A 219 5.80 4.13 27.06
C LEU A 219 7.25 4.31 27.53
N LEU A 220 7.56 5.40 28.21
CA LEU A 220 8.88 5.68 28.76
C LEU A 220 9.30 4.60 29.79
N GLU A 221 8.38 4.16 30.65
CA GLU A 221 8.63 3.07 31.61
C GLU A 221 8.99 1.76 30.90
N ILE A 222 8.19 1.34 29.91
CA ILE A 222 8.40 0.08 29.17
C ILE A 222 9.70 0.11 28.36
N THR A 223 10.06 1.26 27.80
CA THR A 223 11.22 1.41 26.90
C THR A 223 12.49 1.84 27.62
N GLY A 224 12.43 2.09 28.93
CA GLY A 224 13.59 2.55 29.69
C GLY A 224 14.03 3.97 29.33
N GLY A 225 13.12 4.81 28.83
CA GLY A 225 13.36 6.23 28.57
C GLY A 225 13.19 6.69 27.13
N GLY A 226 12.83 5.80 26.22
CA GLY A 226 12.56 6.14 24.83
C GLY A 226 12.50 4.95 23.88
N ALA A 227 12.08 5.20 22.63
CA ALA A 227 11.96 4.23 21.54
C ALA A 227 12.55 4.81 20.23
#